data_7fad6941a212d470fcff47741d42b3b3
#
_entry.id   7fad6941a212d470fcff47741d42b3b3
#
_cell.length_a   1.000
_cell.length_b   1.000
_cell.length_c   1.000
_cell.angle_alpha   90.00
_cell.angle_beta   90.00
_cell.angle_gamma   90.00
#
_symmetry.space_group_name_H-M   'P 1'
#
loop_
_entity.id
_entity.type
_entity.pdbx_description
1 polymer ?
#
loop_
_entity_poly.entity_id
_entity_poly.type
_entity_poly.pdbx_seq_one_letter_code
_entity_poly.pdbx_strand_id
1 'polypeptide(L)'
;RSARAPRLRDLHEYLLVFAKQSFGRPDRGESDIDRDEFLRSTLSTWEVPPESARRVGHPAPFPVELAARAIRLYSYAGDVVLDPFNGSGSTCVAAVENHRHYLGFEIDPAYQAIAEKRIHLAKEKLNQP
;
A
#
# COMPACT_ATOMS: atom_id res chain seq x y z
N ARG A 1 -19.53 -18.36 22.47
CA ARG A 1 -20.31 -17.19 21.99
C ARG A 1 -21.43 -16.95 23.00
N SER A 2 -21.44 -15.82 23.67
CA SER A 2 -22.38 -15.53 24.74
C SER A 2 -22.89 -14.11 24.65
N ALA A 3 -24.20 -13.92 24.83
CA ALA A 3 -24.83 -12.61 24.99
C ALA A 3 -24.44 -11.91 26.30
N ARG A 4 -23.78 -12.61 27.24
CA ARG A 4 -23.36 -12.02 28.53
C ARG A 4 -22.26 -10.95 28.41
N ALA A 5 -21.42 -11.02 27.36
CA ALA A 5 -20.34 -10.08 27.14
C ALA A 5 -20.08 -9.92 25.63
N PRO A 6 -21.00 -9.29 24.89
CA PRO A 6 -20.79 -9.03 23.48
C PRO A 6 -19.60 -8.06 23.33
N ARG A 7 -18.63 -8.44 22.50
CA ARG A 7 -17.54 -7.52 22.09
C ARG A 7 -17.86 -7.02 20.70
N LEU A 8 -18.02 -5.73 20.57
CA LEU A 8 -18.06 -5.07 19.27
C LEU A 8 -16.65 -5.16 18.65
N ARG A 9 -16.60 -5.38 17.37
CA ARG A 9 -15.34 -5.40 16.60
C ARG A 9 -15.37 -4.22 15.66
N ASP A 10 -14.29 -3.47 15.67
CA ASP A 10 -14.10 -2.42 14.68
C ASP A 10 -13.97 -3.06 13.29
N LEU A 11 -14.69 -2.49 12.33
CA LEU A 11 -14.70 -2.92 10.94
C LEU A 11 -14.00 -1.92 10.03
N HIS A 12 -13.42 -0.86 10.59
CA HIS A 12 -12.75 0.19 9.84
C HIS A 12 -11.45 0.59 10.51
N GLU A 13 -10.56 1.12 9.71
CA GLU A 13 -9.31 1.76 10.13
C GLU A 13 -9.23 3.15 9.52
N TYR A 14 -8.46 4.04 10.12
CA TYR A 14 -8.26 5.39 9.61
C TYR A 14 -6.94 5.50 8.88
N LEU A 15 -6.98 6.03 7.66
CA LEU A 15 -5.80 6.47 6.94
C LEU A 15 -5.60 7.97 7.22
N LEU A 16 -4.52 8.31 7.92
CA LEU A 16 -4.17 9.69 8.22
C LEU A 16 -3.10 10.17 7.24
N VAL A 17 -3.37 11.30 6.59
CA VAL A 17 -2.46 11.89 5.63
C VAL A 17 -1.86 13.17 6.22
N PHE A 18 -0.55 13.27 6.20
CA PHE A 18 0.20 14.42 6.70
C PHE A 18 1.10 14.97 5.60
N ALA A 19 1.31 16.27 5.62
CA ALA A 19 2.30 16.94 4.77
C ALA A 19 3.32 17.69 5.63
N LYS A 20 4.60 17.68 5.23
CA LYS A 20 5.66 18.34 5.98
C LYS A 20 5.49 19.86 6.04
N GLN A 21 5.04 20.47 4.94
CA GLN A 21 4.87 21.93 4.82
C GLN A 21 3.51 22.29 4.25
N SER A 22 3.13 21.73 3.11
CA SER A 22 1.85 21.94 2.48
C SER A 22 1.44 20.70 1.70
N PHE A 23 0.13 20.51 1.48
CA PHE A 23 -0.39 19.41 0.65
C PHE A 23 -0.18 19.65 -0.85
N GLY A 24 0.05 20.91 -1.25
CA GLY A 24 0.39 21.24 -2.65
C GLY A 24 1.85 20.93 -2.93
N ARG A 25 2.13 20.23 -4.01
CA ARG A 25 3.50 20.00 -4.48
C ARG A 25 3.89 21.15 -5.43
N PRO A 26 5.08 21.74 -5.26
CA PRO A 26 5.60 22.74 -6.20
C PRO A 26 5.94 22.14 -7.56
N ASP A 27 6.41 20.88 -7.56
CA ASP A 27 6.78 20.16 -8.77
C ASP A 27 5.53 19.48 -9.36
N ARG A 28 5.36 19.63 -10.65
CA ARG A 28 4.32 18.92 -11.39
C ARG A 28 4.97 17.72 -12.05
N GLY A 29 4.68 16.51 -11.52
CA GLY A 29 4.97 15.26 -12.20
C GLY A 29 3.83 14.88 -13.13
N GLU A 30 4.01 13.79 -13.85
CA GLU A 30 2.98 13.17 -14.64
C GLU A 30 2.04 12.36 -13.75
N SER A 31 0.75 12.70 -13.77
CA SER A 31 -0.28 11.97 -13.04
C SER A 31 -0.75 10.79 -13.88
N ASP A 32 -0.71 9.61 -13.30
CA ASP A 32 -1.15 8.35 -13.90
C ASP A 32 -2.50 7.86 -13.34
N ILE A 33 -3.21 8.72 -12.61
CA ILE A 33 -4.56 8.45 -12.13
C ILE A 33 -5.57 9.12 -13.05
N ASP A 34 -6.51 8.33 -13.59
CA ASP A 34 -7.58 8.88 -14.40
C ASP A 34 -8.67 9.56 -13.54
N ARG A 35 -9.58 10.28 -14.21
CA ARG A 35 -10.64 11.03 -13.56
C ARG A 35 -11.56 10.15 -12.70
N ASP A 36 -11.96 9.01 -13.22
CA ASP A 36 -12.95 8.16 -12.55
C ASP A 36 -12.32 7.42 -11.36
N GLU A 37 -11.08 7.02 -11.50
CA GLU A 37 -10.31 6.47 -10.39
C GLU A 37 -10.04 7.53 -9.30
N PHE A 38 -9.68 8.75 -9.70
CA PHE A 38 -9.52 9.86 -8.75
C PHE A 38 -10.80 10.11 -7.95
N LEU A 39 -11.95 10.18 -8.62
CA LEU A 39 -13.23 10.40 -7.95
C LEU A 39 -13.57 9.25 -6.97
N ARG A 40 -13.31 8.00 -7.34
CA ARG A 40 -13.51 6.85 -6.44
C ARG A 40 -12.53 6.86 -5.27
N SER A 41 -11.28 7.21 -5.53
CA SER A 41 -10.22 7.17 -4.53
C SER A 41 -10.22 8.35 -3.57
N THR A 42 -10.95 9.42 -3.88
CA THR A 42 -11.13 10.58 -2.98
C THR A 42 -12.40 10.49 -2.12
N LEU A 43 -13.12 9.38 -2.16
CA LEU A 43 -14.20 9.14 -1.22
C LEU A 43 -13.63 8.94 0.20
N SER A 44 -14.39 9.35 1.20
CA SER A 44 -13.98 9.25 2.62
C SER A 44 -13.94 7.82 3.14
N THR A 45 -14.55 6.87 2.45
CA THR A 45 -14.57 5.45 2.82
C THR A 45 -14.12 4.61 1.65
N TRP A 46 -13.15 3.73 1.92
CA TRP A 46 -12.68 2.73 0.98
C TRP A 46 -13.05 1.33 1.45
N GLU A 47 -13.66 0.58 0.57
CA GLU A 47 -13.87 -0.85 0.78
C GLU A 47 -12.75 -1.60 0.08
N VAL A 48 -11.87 -2.22 0.85
CA VAL A 48 -10.73 -3.00 0.35
C VAL A 48 -10.78 -4.39 0.97
N PRO A 49 -10.84 -5.46 0.16
CA PRO A 49 -10.84 -6.82 0.68
C PRO A 49 -9.57 -7.10 1.51
N PRO A 50 -9.68 -7.83 2.62
CA PRO A 50 -8.52 -8.13 3.46
C PRO A 50 -7.55 -9.06 2.72
N GLU A 51 -6.25 -8.86 2.98
CA GLU A 51 -5.22 -9.76 2.47
C GLU A 51 -5.14 -11.04 3.32
N SER A 52 -4.85 -12.16 2.68
CA SER A 52 -4.75 -13.44 3.38
C SER A 52 -3.39 -13.61 4.05
N ALA A 53 -3.38 -13.60 5.39
CA ALA A 53 -2.20 -13.88 6.19
C ALA A 53 -1.53 -15.22 5.81
N ARG A 54 -2.34 -16.25 5.57
CA ARG A 54 -1.86 -17.58 5.17
C ARG A 54 -1.19 -17.58 3.80
N ARG A 55 -1.73 -16.83 2.84
CA ARG A 55 -1.19 -16.72 1.47
C ARG A 55 0.12 -15.94 1.45
N VAL A 56 0.20 -14.88 2.24
CA VAL A 56 1.36 -13.99 2.28
C VAL A 56 2.47 -14.52 3.18
N GLY A 57 2.14 -15.32 4.21
CA GLY A 57 3.10 -15.78 5.21
C GLY A 57 3.46 -14.72 6.26
N HIS A 58 2.58 -13.73 6.45
CA HIS A 58 2.73 -12.66 7.45
C HIS A 58 1.46 -12.57 8.30
N PRO A 59 1.54 -12.36 9.62
CA PRO A 59 0.37 -12.41 10.51
C PRO A 59 -0.65 -11.31 10.25
N ALA A 60 -0.21 -10.15 9.77
CA ALA A 60 -1.07 -8.99 9.53
C ALA A 60 -0.68 -8.27 8.23
N PRO A 61 -0.81 -8.93 7.05
CA PRO A 61 -0.55 -8.25 5.80
C PRO A 61 -1.72 -7.32 5.47
N PHE A 62 -1.42 -6.11 5.01
CA PHE A 62 -2.45 -5.29 4.39
C PHE A 62 -2.45 -5.46 2.86
N PRO A 63 -3.59 -5.22 2.19
CA PRO A 63 -3.71 -5.40 0.76
C PRO A 63 -2.80 -4.46 -0.04
N VAL A 64 -2.17 -4.99 -1.10
CA VAL A 64 -1.39 -4.18 -2.06
C VAL A 64 -2.25 -3.07 -2.67
N GLU A 65 -3.54 -3.35 -2.93
CA GLU A 65 -4.51 -2.37 -3.45
C GLU A 65 -4.64 -1.13 -2.56
N LEU A 66 -4.63 -1.29 -1.22
CA LEU A 66 -4.70 -0.17 -0.30
C LEU A 66 -3.49 0.76 -0.45
N ALA A 67 -2.29 0.17 -0.51
CA ALA A 67 -1.06 0.92 -0.74
C ALA A 67 -1.05 1.57 -2.14
N ALA A 68 -1.45 0.84 -3.18
CA ALA A 68 -1.48 1.34 -4.55
C ALA A 68 -2.39 2.56 -4.69
N ARG A 69 -3.57 2.53 -4.06
CA ARG A 69 -4.51 3.66 -4.06
C ARG A 69 -3.92 4.91 -3.40
N ALA A 70 -3.28 4.75 -2.25
CA ALA A 70 -2.61 5.85 -1.57
C ALA A 70 -1.42 6.39 -2.38
N ILE A 71 -0.59 5.50 -2.94
CA ILE A 71 0.57 5.87 -3.76
C ILE A 71 0.14 6.68 -4.98
N ARG A 72 -0.87 6.25 -5.71
CA ARG A 72 -1.36 6.96 -6.92
C ARG A 72 -2.01 8.29 -6.60
N LEU A 73 -2.66 8.43 -5.45
CA LEU A 73 -3.25 9.72 -5.01
C LEU A 73 -2.19 10.75 -4.58
N TYR A 74 -1.09 10.31 -3.97
CA TYR A 74 -0.17 11.21 -3.27
C TYR A 74 1.25 11.24 -3.85
N SER A 75 1.49 10.54 -4.96
CA SER A 75 2.79 10.55 -5.64
C SER A 75 2.63 10.52 -7.17
N TYR A 76 3.69 10.87 -7.88
CA TYR A 76 3.80 10.75 -9.32
C TYR A 76 4.65 9.53 -9.72
N ALA A 77 4.51 9.08 -10.97
CA ALA A 77 5.42 8.07 -11.52
C ALA A 77 6.88 8.54 -11.36
N GLY A 78 7.77 7.62 -10.97
CA GLY A 78 9.17 7.91 -10.69
C GLY A 78 9.47 8.48 -9.30
N ASP A 79 8.46 8.83 -8.49
CA ASP A 79 8.67 9.22 -7.09
C ASP A 79 9.19 8.05 -6.24
N VAL A 80 9.77 8.37 -5.09
CA VAL A 80 10.23 7.37 -4.11
C VAL A 80 9.20 7.19 -3.01
N VAL A 81 8.75 5.97 -2.81
CA VAL A 81 7.88 5.55 -1.72
C VAL A 81 8.72 4.94 -0.61
N LEU A 82 8.59 5.45 0.60
CA LEU A 82 9.27 4.93 1.78
C LEU A 82 8.29 4.17 2.68
N ASP A 83 8.66 2.96 3.07
CA ASP A 83 7.97 2.19 4.11
C ASP A 83 8.99 1.78 5.21
N PRO A 84 8.97 2.43 6.37
CA PRO A 84 9.89 2.12 7.46
C PRO A 84 9.54 0.83 8.22
N PHE A 85 8.39 0.21 7.94
CA PHE A 85 7.89 -1.03 8.56
C PHE A 85 7.35 -1.99 7.51
N ASN A 86 8.21 -2.32 6.54
CA ASN A 86 7.83 -2.95 5.27
C ASN A 86 7.10 -4.30 5.41
N GLY A 87 7.35 -5.04 6.50
CA GLY A 87 6.72 -6.35 6.74
C GLY A 87 6.91 -7.28 5.55
N SER A 88 5.80 -7.76 5.00
CA SER A 88 5.80 -8.61 3.80
C SER A 88 5.92 -7.85 2.47
N GLY A 89 6.16 -6.55 2.47
CA GLY A 89 6.48 -5.74 1.30
C GLY A 89 5.29 -5.25 0.48
N SER A 90 4.08 -5.16 1.03
CA SER A 90 2.90 -4.74 0.27
C SER A 90 3.05 -3.34 -0.33
N THR A 91 3.60 -2.38 0.43
CA THR A 91 3.88 -1.02 -0.06
C THR A 91 4.91 -1.01 -1.19
N CYS A 92 6.01 -1.76 -1.03
CA CYS A 92 7.06 -1.82 -2.05
C CYS A 92 6.57 -2.50 -3.34
N VAL A 93 5.75 -3.56 -3.21
CA VAL A 93 5.09 -4.20 -4.35
C VAL A 93 4.19 -3.20 -5.07
N ALA A 94 3.34 -2.47 -4.33
CA ALA A 94 2.46 -1.45 -4.89
C ALA A 94 3.25 -0.33 -5.60
N ALA A 95 4.37 0.11 -5.02
CA ALA A 95 5.24 1.10 -5.64
C ALA A 95 5.79 0.62 -6.99
N VAL A 96 6.30 -0.62 -7.05
CA VAL A 96 6.79 -1.23 -8.29
C VAL A 96 5.68 -1.32 -9.33
N GLU A 97 4.53 -1.89 -8.97
CA GLU A 97 3.40 -2.09 -9.89
C GLU A 97 2.82 -0.77 -10.45
N ASN A 98 3.10 0.36 -9.77
CA ASN A 98 2.68 1.69 -10.19
C ASN A 98 3.85 2.58 -10.64
N HIS A 99 4.98 2.01 -11.05
CA HIS A 99 6.14 2.74 -11.61
C HIS A 99 6.76 3.77 -10.65
N ARG A 100 6.72 3.51 -9.33
CA ARG A 100 7.45 4.29 -8.32
C ARG A 100 8.70 3.53 -7.88
N HIS A 101 9.71 4.28 -7.47
CA HIS A 101 10.81 3.73 -6.71
C HIS A 101 10.36 3.44 -5.28
N TYR A 102 11.07 2.55 -4.60
CA TYR A 102 10.73 2.20 -3.22
C TYR A 102 11.98 2.11 -2.34
N LEU A 103 11.76 2.34 -1.06
CA LEU A 103 12.72 2.09 0.02
C LEU A 103 11.94 1.48 1.18
N GLY A 104 12.20 0.22 1.51
CA GLY A 104 11.54 -0.50 2.59
C GLY A 104 12.53 -0.93 3.65
N PHE A 105 12.16 -0.79 4.93
CA PHE A 105 12.93 -1.29 6.06
C PHE A 105 12.14 -2.34 6.81
N GLU A 106 12.77 -3.46 7.13
CA GLU A 106 12.21 -4.55 7.91
C GLU A 106 13.30 -5.12 8.82
N ILE A 107 12.99 -5.31 10.11
CA ILE A 107 13.94 -5.80 11.09
C ILE A 107 13.97 -7.34 11.15
N ASP A 108 12.86 -8.00 10.80
CA ASP A 108 12.78 -9.46 10.81
C ASP A 108 13.27 -10.02 9.48
N PRO A 109 14.38 -10.80 9.48
CA PRO A 109 14.94 -11.37 8.24
C PRO A 109 13.97 -12.30 7.49
N ALA A 110 13.05 -12.97 8.20
CA ALA A 110 12.08 -13.84 7.57
C ALA A 110 11.05 -13.04 6.77
N TYR A 111 10.57 -11.92 7.31
CA TYR A 111 9.66 -11.02 6.58
C TYR A 111 10.39 -10.27 5.47
N GLN A 112 11.63 -9.88 5.67
CA GLN A 112 12.47 -9.30 4.62
C GLN A 112 12.55 -10.25 3.40
N ALA A 113 12.84 -11.53 3.62
CA ALA A 113 12.93 -12.53 2.55
C ALA A 113 11.58 -12.69 1.80
N ILE A 114 10.45 -12.63 2.53
CA ILE A 114 9.11 -12.64 1.92
C ILE A 114 8.91 -11.41 1.04
N ALA A 115 9.26 -10.23 1.55
CA ALA A 115 9.13 -8.96 0.83
C ALA A 115 9.98 -8.96 -0.45
N GLU A 116 11.23 -9.35 -0.37
CA GLU A 116 12.14 -9.43 -1.51
C GLU A 116 11.60 -10.33 -2.61
N LYS A 117 11.10 -11.51 -2.25
CA LYS A 117 10.49 -12.44 -3.21
C LYS A 117 9.26 -11.83 -3.89
N ARG A 118 8.38 -11.19 -3.13
CA ARG A 118 7.15 -10.56 -3.66
C ARG A 118 7.48 -9.39 -4.60
N ILE A 119 8.45 -8.57 -4.22
CA ILE A 119 8.91 -7.45 -5.03
C ILE A 119 9.56 -7.95 -6.33
N HIS A 120 10.37 -9.02 -6.24
CA HIS A 120 10.97 -9.63 -7.43
C HIS A 120 9.91 -10.11 -8.42
N LEU A 121 8.89 -10.83 -7.94
CA LEU A 121 7.77 -11.29 -8.78
C LEU A 121 6.98 -10.12 -9.40
N ALA A 122 6.82 -9.02 -8.69
CA ALA A 122 6.17 -7.82 -9.23
C ALA A 122 6.99 -7.21 -10.38
N LYS A 123 8.31 -7.13 -10.23
CA LYS A 123 9.23 -6.65 -11.29
C LYS A 123 9.21 -7.54 -12.53
N GLU A 124 9.20 -8.86 -12.32
CA GLU A 124 9.14 -9.81 -13.44
C GLU A 124 7.85 -9.65 -14.24
N LYS A 125 6.71 -9.46 -13.59
CA LYS A 125 5.43 -9.22 -14.27
C LYS A 125 5.41 -7.95 -15.11
N LEU A 126 6.06 -6.88 -14.66
CA LEU A 126 6.15 -5.63 -15.42
C LEU A 126 7.05 -5.76 -16.66
N ASN A 127 8.02 -6.67 -16.64
CA ASN A 127 8.95 -6.89 -17.73
C ASN A 127 8.47 -7.97 -18.74
N GLN A 128 7.31 -8.57 -18.49
CA GLN A 128 6.70 -9.50 -19.45
C GLN A 128 6.02 -8.70 -20.58
N PRO A 129 6.30 -9.03 -21.84
CA PRO A 129 5.72 -8.35 -22.99
C PRO A 129 4.20 -8.57 -23.11
#